data_b4355aa7f379671b71104d051e64d734
#
_entry.id   b4355aa7f379671b71104d051e64d734
#
_cell.length_a   1.000
_cell.length_b   1.000
_cell.length_c   1.000
_cell.angle_alpha   90.00
_cell.angle_beta   90.00
_cell.angle_gamma   90.00
#
_symmetry.space_group_name_H-M   'P 1'
#
loop_
_entity.id
_entity.type
_entity.pdbx_description
1 polymer ?
#
loop_
_entity_poly.entity_id
_entity_poly.type
_entity_poly.pdbx_seq_one_letter_code
_entity_poly.pdbx_strand_id
1 'polypeptide(L)'
;MKTILAVFTGLALAAFTARGDYVIRQQVETMGHIQQVVLKIKDARARLDMDQTSTIIDSNSGETTMLIHAQKVFLKIAPEQLKAQSEAVKSLMGTKGDATPSPIELKPTGRKQPINGYDTEEYVTNVNGADMSIFISKDFPDYRKVVEAVNIVQKGPGMDIFRTMAISPAEYPGMPIRTEAKFLGQRVAVTLESVQQPDLSEADFLVPPDYKELNPRQLEKTNSQ
;
A
#
# COMPACT_ATOMS: atom_id res chain seq x y z
N MET A 1 18.95 54.64 -38.42
CA MET A 1 19.41 53.63 -37.47
C MET A 1 18.22 53.15 -36.70
N LYS A 2 17.67 51.97 -37.00
CA LYS A 2 16.50 51.37 -36.29
C LYS A 2 17.02 50.36 -35.31
N THR A 3 16.87 50.67 -34.04
CA THR A 3 17.24 49.76 -32.95
C THR A 3 16.12 48.74 -32.69
N ILE A 4 16.38 47.48 -32.97
CA ILE A 4 15.44 46.37 -32.71
C ILE A 4 15.68 45.92 -31.28
N LEU A 5 14.69 46.13 -30.41
CA LEU A 5 14.67 45.64 -29.03
C LEU A 5 14.10 44.22 -29.05
N ALA A 6 14.95 43.22 -28.86
CA ALA A 6 14.54 41.82 -28.72
C ALA A 6 14.11 41.57 -27.28
N VAL A 7 12.80 41.37 -27.10
CA VAL A 7 12.22 40.93 -25.82
C VAL A 7 12.38 39.41 -25.73
N PHE A 8 13.32 38.94 -24.90
CA PHE A 8 13.43 37.54 -24.50
C PHE A 8 12.36 37.24 -23.46
N THR A 9 11.28 36.66 -23.87
CA THR A 9 10.28 36.09 -22.96
C THR A 9 10.79 34.73 -22.49
N GLY A 10 11.41 34.72 -21.31
CA GLY A 10 11.84 33.51 -20.63
C GLY A 10 10.60 32.68 -20.21
N LEU A 11 10.31 31.60 -20.92
CA LEU A 11 9.33 30.60 -20.53
C LEU A 11 9.96 29.80 -19.36
N ALA A 12 9.60 30.16 -18.13
CA ALA A 12 9.91 29.34 -16.97
C ALA A 12 9.12 28.06 -17.09
N LEU A 13 9.75 26.98 -17.59
CA LEU A 13 9.26 25.63 -17.41
C LEU A 13 9.34 25.33 -15.91
N ALA A 14 8.22 25.50 -15.21
CA ALA A 14 8.00 24.88 -13.92
C ALA A 14 8.05 23.37 -14.17
N ALA A 15 9.16 22.73 -13.81
CA ALA A 15 9.25 21.29 -13.72
C ALA A 15 8.31 20.86 -12.59
N PHE A 16 7.03 20.68 -12.90
CA PHE A 16 6.16 19.89 -12.08
C PHE A 16 6.78 18.48 -12.10
N THR A 17 7.42 18.10 -11.02
CA THR A 17 7.66 16.68 -10.74
C THR A 17 6.28 16.09 -10.48
N ALA A 18 5.56 15.78 -11.54
CA ALA A 18 4.30 15.07 -11.46
C ALA A 18 4.64 13.70 -10.86
N ARG A 19 4.38 13.54 -9.56
CA ARG A 19 4.25 12.21 -8.97
C ARG A 19 3.10 11.58 -9.72
N GLY A 20 3.37 10.52 -10.46
CA GLY A 20 2.32 9.84 -11.22
C GLY A 20 1.29 9.24 -10.26
N ASP A 21 0.02 9.36 -10.62
CA ASP A 21 -1.04 8.63 -9.96
C ASP A 21 -0.92 7.15 -10.34
N TYR A 22 -1.27 6.25 -9.42
CA TYR A 22 -1.16 4.81 -9.64
C TYR A 22 -2.45 4.08 -9.33
N VAL A 23 -2.77 3.10 -10.16
CA VAL A 23 -3.76 2.05 -9.87
C VAL A 23 -3.03 0.71 -9.92
N ILE A 24 -2.92 0.07 -8.79
CA ILE A 24 -2.24 -1.22 -8.61
C ILE A 24 -3.31 -2.27 -8.30
N ARG A 25 -3.41 -3.28 -9.15
CA ARG A 25 -4.33 -4.41 -8.96
C ARG A 25 -3.55 -5.61 -8.48
N GLN A 26 -4.06 -6.22 -7.43
CA GLN A 26 -3.46 -7.39 -6.80
C GLN A 26 -4.53 -8.43 -6.49
N GLN A 27 -4.11 -9.68 -6.50
CA GLN A 27 -4.88 -10.80 -6.03
C GLN A 27 -4.29 -11.28 -4.70
N VAL A 28 -5.13 -11.39 -3.69
CA VAL A 28 -4.75 -11.93 -2.38
C VAL A 28 -5.41 -13.30 -2.22
N GLU A 29 -4.60 -14.31 -2.01
CA GLU A 29 -5.03 -15.69 -1.75
C GLU A 29 -4.79 -16.02 -0.28
N THR A 30 -5.85 -16.37 0.45
CA THR A 30 -5.79 -16.81 1.85
C THR A 30 -6.71 -18.00 2.05
N MET A 31 -6.21 -19.12 2.52
CA MET A 31 -6.97 -20.33 2.79
C MET A 31 -7.80 -20.84 1.57
N GLY A 32 -7.29 -20.65 0.38
CA GLY A 32 -7.98 -21.01 -0.87
C GLY A 32 -9.04 -20.01 -1.33
N HIS A 33 -9.29 -18.94 -0.56
CA HIS A 33 -10.11 -17.82 -1.00
C HIS A 33 -9.26 -16.81 -1.73
N ILE A 34 -9.76 -16.36 -2.87
CA ILE A 34 -9.13 -15.36 -3.71
C ILE A 34 -9.94 -14.07 -3.62
N GLN A 35 -9.26 -12.99 -3.27
CA GLN A 35 -9.84 -11.65 -3.20
C GLN A 35 -9.07 -10.70 -4.11
N GLN A 36 -9.79 -9.88 -4.86
CA GLN A 36 -9.21 -8.79 -5.63
C GLN A 36 -9.03 -7.57 -4.75
N VAL A 37 -7.87 -6.94 -4.90
CA VAL A 37 -7.51 -5.73 -4.18
C VAL A 37 -7.05 -4.68 -5.18
N VAL A 38 -7.64 -3.49 -5.13
CA VAL A 38 -7.25 -2.36 -5.98
C VAL A 38 -6.75 -1.24 -5.10
N LEU A 39 -5.48 -0.91 -5.25
CA LEU A 39 -4.85 0.22 -4.57
C LEU A 39 -4.72 1.39 -5.55
N LYS A 40 -5.38 2.51 -5.23
CA LYS A 40 -5.25 3.78 -5.93
C LYS A 40 -4.37 4.69 -5.08
N ILE A 41 -3.41 5.37 -5.70
CA ILE A 41 -2.51 6.31 -5.02
C ILE A 41 -2.49 7.61 -5.82
N LYS A 42 -2.69 8.73 -5.12
CA LYS A 42 -2.54 10.08 -5.63
C LYS A 42 -1.87 10.94 -4.57
N ASP A 43 -0.71 11.46 -4.86
CA ASP A 43 0.12 12.24 -3.91
C ASP A 43 0.35 11.50 -2.57
N ALA A 44 -0.20 12.02 -1.47
CA ALA A 44 -0.11 11.42 -0.14
C ALA A 44 -1.38 10.66 0.26
N ARG A 45 -2.31 10.44 -0.66
CA ARG A 45 -3.56 9.72 -0.41
C ARG A 45 -3.57 8.37 -1.08
N ALA A 46 -4.17 7.42 -0.42
CA ALA A 46 -4.45 6.11 -0.97
C ALA A 46 -5.89 5.69 -0.74
N ARG A 47 -6.39 4.89 -1.66
CA ARG A 47 -7.63 4.17 -1.49
C ARG A 47 -7.39 2.71 -1.82
N LEU A 48 -7.72 1.86 -0.87
CA LEU A 48 -7.68 0.41 -0.99
C LEU A 48 -9.10 -0.12 -1.13
N ASP A 49 -9.45 -0.60 -2.30
CA ASP A 49 -10.76 -1.20 -2.57
C ASP A 49 -10.66 -2.73 -2.47
N MET A 50 -11.54 -3.32 -1.68
CA MET A 50 -11.79 -4.76 -1.54
C MET A 50 -13.29 -5.00 -1.73
N ASP A 51 -13.71 -6.26 -1.93
CA ASP A 51 -15.10 -6.60 -2.35
C ASP A 51 -16.21 -5.84 -1.60
N GLN A 52 -16.15 -5.83 -0.27
CA GLN A 52 -17.21 -5.27 0.58
C GLN A 52 -16.83 -3.96 1.25
N THR A 53 -15.57 -3.56 1.17
CA THR A 53 -15.04 -2.41 1.90
C THR A 53 -14.06 -1.62 1.06
N SER A 54 -13.96 -0.31 1.35
CA SER A 54 -12.84 0.50 0.90
C SER A 54 -12.20 1.20 2.09
N THR A 55 -10.89 1.37 2.04
CA THR A 55 -10.16 2.16 3.03
C THR A 55 -9.50 3.34 2.34
N ILE A 56 -9.81 4.55 2.79
CA ILE A 56 -9.18 5.78 2.32
C ILE A 56 -8.20 6.24 3.40
N ILE A 57 -6.98 6.54 2.99
CA ILE A 57 -5.89 6.95 3.87
C ILE A 57 -5.35 8.29 3.38
N ASP A 58 -5.28 9.27 4.25
CA ASP A 58 -4.52 10.50 4.03
C ASP A 58 -3.24 10.45 4.88
N SER A 59 -2.10 10.27 4.22
CA SER A 59 -0.82 10.12 4.91
C SER A 59 -0.30 11.44 5.51
N ASN A 60 -0.84 12.60 5.12
CA ASN A 60 -0.47 13.88 5.70
C ASN A 60 -1.13 14.08 7.07
N SER A 61 -2.44 13.79 7.15
CA SER A 61 -3.19 13.91 8.42
C SER A 61 -3.14 12.64 9.26
N GLY A 62 -2.88 11.49 8.64
CA GLY A 62 -3.00 10.15 9.24
C GLY A 62 -4.46 9.69 9.40
N GLU A 63 -5.42 10.47 8.91
CA GLU A 63 -6.83 10.08 8.95
C GLU A 63 -7.06 8.86 8.05
N THR A 64 -7.75 7.88 8.59
CA THR A 64 -8.18 6.69 7.86
C THR A 64 -9.70 6.60 7.90
N THR A 65 -10.31 6.44 6.75
CA THR A 65 -11.77 6.28 6.61
C THR A 65 -12.06 4.91 6.01
N MET A 66 -12.80 4.08 6.72
CA MET A 66 -13.28 2.78 6.23
C MET A 66 -14.71 2.91 5.73
N LEU A 67 -14.98 2.51 4.51
CA LEU A 67 -16.29 2.44 3.88
C LEU A 67 -16.80 1.00 3.92
N ILE A 68 -18.06 0.79 4.29
CA ILE A 68 -18.76 -0.51 4.25
C ILE A 68 -19.87 -0.38 3.22
N HIS A 69 -19.66 -0.97 2.05
CA HIS A 69 -20.48 -0.71 0.87
C HIS A 69 -21.90 -1.27 1.00
N ALA A 70 -22.06 -2.48 1.56
CA ALA A 70 -23.36 -3.12 1.69
C ALA A 70 -24.35 -2.32 2.54
N GLN A 71 -23.85 -1.56 3.52
CA GLN A 71 -24.65 -0.75 4.45
C GLN A 71 -24.63 0.73 4.10
N LYS A 72 -23.81 1.15 3.15
CA LYS A 72 -23.55 2.56 2.81
C LYS A 72 -23.19 3.39 4.04
N VAL A 73 -22.26 2.90 4.81
CA VAL A 73 -21.77 3.58 6.01
C VAL A 73 -20.26 3.71 5.97
N PHE A 74 -19.75 4.68 6.74
CA PHE A 74 -18.31 4.84 6.90
C PHE A 74 -17.92 5.08 8.36
N LEU A 75 -16.68 4.73 8.68
CA LEU A 75 -16.07 4.92 9.98
C LEU A 75 -14.77 5.70 9.81
N LYS A 76 -14.63 6.78 10.55
CA LYS A 76 -13.36 7.51 10.67
C LYS A 76 -12.56 6.94 11.83
N ILE A 77 -11.31 6.63 11.55
CA ILE A 77 -10.37 6.08 12.52
C ILE A 77 -9.27 7.11 12.71
N ALA A 78 -9.20 7.66 13.92
CA ALA A 78 -8.17 8.62 14.25
C ALA A 78 -6.78 7.96 14.32
N PRO A 79 -5.68 8.69 14.03
CA PRO A 79 -4.32 8.15 14.08
C PRO A 79 -3.97 7.48 15.42
N GLU A 80 -4.46 8.04 16.53
CA GLU A 80 -4.25 7.50 17.88
C GLU A 80 -4.90 6.13 18.08
N GLN A 81 -6.08 5.91 17.46
CA GLN A 81 -6.77 4.63 17.51
C GLN A 81 -6.02 3.57 16.69
N LEU A 82 -5.54 3.94 15.49
CA LEU A 82 -4.70 3.06 14.67
C LEU A 82 -3.41 2.68 15.40
N LYS A 83 -2.79 3.64 16.07
CA LYS A 83 -1.59 3.39 16.88
C LYS A 83 -1.88 2.43 18.02
N ALA A 84 -2.97 2.63 18.75
CA ALA A 84 -3.37 1.74 19.84
C ALA A 84 -3.66 0.31 19.35
N GLN A 85 -4.33 0.14 18.21
CA GLN A 85 -4.55 -1.16 17.58
C GLN A 85 -3.25 -1.80 17.15
N SER A 86 -2.34 -1.03 16.55
CA SER A 86 -1.01 -1.49 16.14
C SER A 86 -0.22 -2.02 17.33
N GLU A 87 -0.20 -1.31 18.45
CA GLU A 87 0.49 -1.74 19.67
C GLU A 87 -0.14 -3.01 20.26
N ALA A 88 -1.48 -3.13 20.24
CA ALA A 88 -2.16 -4.34 20.68
C ALA A 88 -1.76 -5.55 19.82
N VAL A 89 -1.70 -5.41 18.50
CA VAL A 89 -1.27 -6.48 17.59
C VAL A 89 0.19 -6.82 17.80
N LYS A 90 1.08 -5.85 17.94
CA LYS A 90 2.51 -6.09 18.26
C LYS A 90 2.66 -6.88 19.56
N SER A 91 1.88 -6.52 20.57
CA SER A 91 1.88 -7.24 21.87
C SER A 91 1.44 -8.69 21.72
N LEU A 92 0.41 -8.97 20.92
CA LEU A 92 -0.08 -10.32 20.62
C LEU A 92 0.95 -11.14 19.83
N MET A 93 1.70 -10.49 18.95
CA MET A 93 2.78 -11.13 18.16
C MET A 93 4.08 -11.34 18.96
N GLY A 94 4.12 -10.92 20.25
CA GLY A 94 5.29 -11.06 21.09
C GLY A 94 6.46 -10.13 20.72
N THR A 95 6.26 -9.18 19.81
CA THR A 95 7.25 -8.16 19.45
C THR A 95 7.28 -7.09 20.55
N LYS A 96 8.05 -7.33 21.60
CA LYS A 96 8.28 -6.34 22.66
C LYS A 96 9.37 -5.36 22.25
N GLY A 97 9.02 -4.08 22.19
CA GLY A 97 9.97 -2.97 22.07
C GLY A 97 10.01 -2.32 20.69
N ASP A 98 10.59 -1.14 20.65
CA ASP A 98 11.02 -0.43 19.44
C ASP A 98 12.19 -1.21 18.79
N ALA A 99 11.89 -2.41 18.26
CA ALA A 99 12.84 -3.11 17.45
C ALA A 99 13.08 -2.26 16.21
N THR A 100 14.23 -1.59 16.18
CA THR A 100 14.74 -1.03 14.93
C THR A 100 14.68 -2.16 13.92
N PRO A 101 13.97 -1.99 12.80
CA PRO A 101 13.88 -3.06 11.82
C PRO A 101 15.29 -3.51 11.46
N SER A 102 15.63 -4.74 11.78
CA SER A 102 16.90 -5.29 11.30
C SER A 102 16.84 -5.29 9.77
N PRO A 103 17.94 -4.96 9.08
CA PRO A 103 17.98 -5.07 7.64
C PRO A 103 17.51 -6.46 7.23
N ILE A 104 16.49 -6.49 6.38
CA ILE A 104 15.95 -7.76 5.89
C ILE A 104 16.81 -8.20 4.71
N GLU A 105 17.49 -9.31 4.86
CA GLU A 105 18.33 -9.87 3.80
C GLU A 105 17.48 -10.72 2.85
N LEU A 106 17.39 -10.30 1.59
CA LEU A 106 16.78 -11.07 0.50
C LEU A 106 17.82 -12.01 -0.11
N LYS A 107 17.63 -13.32 0.04
CA LYS A 107 18.54 -14.34 -0.51
C LYS A 107 17.94 -14.95 -1.78
N PRO A 108 18.62 -14.82 -2.94
CA PRO A 108 18.17 -15.47 -4.16
C PRO A 108 18.27 -16.99 -4.02
N THR A 109 17.24 -17.72 -4.47
CA THR A 109 17.25 -19.19 -4.50
C THR A 109 17.76 -19.73 -5.82
N GLY A 110 17.85 -18.89 -6.85
CA GLY A 110 18.15 -19.28 -8.24
C GLY A 110 16.94 -19.83 -8.99
N ARG A 111 15.80 -20.06 -8.33
CA ARG A 111 14.58 -20.48 -8.98
C ARG A 111 13.98 -19.33 -9.79
N LYS A 112 13.65 -19.61 -11.06
CA LYS A 112 13.02 -18.66 -11.97
C LYS A 112 11.71 -19.24 -12.49
N GLN A 113 10.70 -18.38 -12.62
CA GLN A 113 9.43 -18.74 -13.25
C GLN A 113 8.72 -17.49 -13.77
N PRO A 114 7.99 -17.57 -14.90
CA PRO A 114 7.15 -16.49 -15.36
C PRO A 114 5.87 -16.41 -14.48
N ILE A 115 5.50 -15.19 -14.08
CA ILE A 115 4.25 -14.90 -13.35
C ILE A 115 3.60 -13.68 -14.01
N ASN A 116 2.35 -13.82 -14.46
CA ASN A 116 1.58 -12.76 -15.12
C ASN A 116 2.33 -12.07 -16.26
N GLY A 117 3.14 -12.83 -17.04
CA GLY A 117 3.92 -12.32 -18.16
C GLY A 117 5.23 -11.65 -17.79
N TYR A 118 5.61 -11.65 -16.52
CA TYR A 118 6.89 -11.14 -16.03
C TYR A 118 7.85 -12.28 -15.73
N ASP A 119 9.08 -12.18 -16.20
CA ASP A 119 10.14 -13.07 -15.75
C ASP A 119 10.53 -12.73 -14.32
N THR A 120 10.46 -13.73 -13.44
CA THR A 120 10.73 -13.52 -12.01
C THR A 120 11.82 -14.47 -11.51
N GLU A 121 12.55 -14.01 -10.51
CA GLU A 121 13.48 -14.78 -9.70
C GLU A 121 13.00 -14.83 -8.26
N GLU A 122 13.06 -16.02 -7.65
CA GLU A 122 12.64 -16.21 -6.26
C GLU A 122 13.74 -15.77 -5.30
N TYR A 123 13.31 -14.98 -4.31
CA TYR A 123 14.09 -14.59 -3.14
C TYR A 123 13.39 -15.08 -1.89
N VAL A 124 14.14 -15.50 -0.90
CA VAL A 124 13.62 -15.89 0.41
C VAL A 124 14.17 -14.99 1.49
N THR A 125 13.35 -14.78 2.50
CA THR A 125 13.73 -14.04 3.71
C THR A 125 12.91 -14.52 4.89
N ASN A 126 13.32 -14.14 6.11
CA ASN A 126 12.55 -14.34 7.31
C ASN A 126 12.27 -12.98 7.95
N VAL A 127 11.00 -12.67 8.15
CA VAL A 127 10.57 -11.43 8.81
C VAL A 127 9.82 -11.79 10.08
N ASN A 128 10.40 -11.45 11.22
CA ASN A 128 9.81 -11.71 12.55
C ASN A 128 9.38 -13.19 12.77
N GLY A 129 10.17 -14.13 12.26
CA GLY A 129 9.89 -15.57 12.36
C GLY A 129 8.96 -16.13 11.30
N ALA A 130 8.44 -15.30 10.40
CA ALA A 130 7.68 -15.74 9.23
C ALA A 130 8.60 -15.92 8.01
N ASP A 131 8.63 -17.12 7.46
CA ASP A 131 9.33 -17.39 6.21
C ASP A 131 8.54 -16.82 5.04
N MET A 132 9.22 -16.07 4.18
CA MET A 132 8.64 -15.44 3.00
C MET A 132 9.39 -15.85 1.75
N SER A 133 8.65 -16.12 0.68
CA SER A 133 9.16 -16.26 -0.69
C SER A 133 8.64 -15.10 -1.52
N ILE A 134 9.54 -14.40 -2.21
CA ILE A 134 9.22 -13.22 -3.01
C ILE A 134 9.74 -13.43 -4.43
N PHE A 135 8.86 -13.42 -5.40
CA PHE A 135 9.17 -13.52 -6.81
C PHE A 135 9.31 -12.12 -7.39
N ILE A 136 10.50 -11.75 -7.79
CA ILE A 136 10.88 -10.40 -8.17
C ILE A 136 11.21 -10.36 -9.66
N SER A 137 10.61 -9.40 -10.39
CA SER A 137 10.99 -9.06 -11.76
C SER A 137 11.95 -7.88 -11.75
N LYS A 138 13.14 -8.06 -12.31
CA LYS A 138 14.17 -7.02 -12.44
C LYS A 138 13.87 -6.06 -13.59
N ASP A 139 13.12 -6.54 -14.58
CA ASP A 139 12.83 -5.82 -15.83
C ASP A 139 11.51 -5.05 -15.78
N PHE A 140 10.85 -4.98 -14.60
CA PHE A 140 9.63 -4.21 -14.46
C PHE A 140 9.93 -2.71 -14.63
N PRO A 141 9.25 -2.03 -15.58
CA PRO A 141 9.54 -0.63 -15.86
C PRO A 141 9.20 0.27 -14.66
N ASP A 142 10.10 1.21 -14.38
CA ASP A 142 9.90 2.22 -13.32
C ASP A 142 9.53 1.69 -11.92
N TYR A 143 9.86 0.42 -11.62
CA TYR A 143 9.44 -0.21 -10.35
C TYR A 143 9.76 0.61 -9.10
N ARG A 144 10.87 1.35 -9.10
CA ARG A 144 11.27 2.18 -7.96
C ARG A 144 10.24 3.27 -7.66
N LYS A 145 9.67 3.90 -8.69
CA LYS A 145 8.63 4.92 -8.53
C LYS A 145 7.34 4.32 -7.95
N VAL A 146 6.95 3.13 -8.42
CA VAL A 146 5.78 2.41 -7.92
C VAL A 146 5.95 2.06 -6.45
N VAL A 147 7.09 1.44 -6.10
CA VAL A 147 7.39 1.05 -4.72
C VAL A 147 7.51 2.28 -3.81
N GLU A 148 8.09 3.38 -4.30
CA GLU A 148 8.15 4.64 -3.55
C GLU A 148 6.76 5.23 -3.28
N ALA A 149 5.86 5.21 -4.27
CA ALA A 149 4.48 5.67 -4.10
C ALA A 149 3.74 4.84 -3.04
N VAL A 150 3.85 3.52 -3.06
CA VAL A 150 3.30 2.64 -2.02
C VAL A 150 3.88 2.97 -0.64
N ASN A 151 5.18 3.22 -0.57
CA ASN A 151 5.87 3.55 0.68
C ASN A 151 5.40 4.86 1.32
N ILE A 152 5.04 5.86 0.50
CA ILE A 152 4.53 7.14 1.00
C ILE A 152 3.27 6.88 1.83
N VAL A 153 2.38 6.03 1.35
CA VAL A 153 1.16 5.64 2.06
C VAL A 153 1.47 4.92 3.38
N GLN A 154 2.45 4.04 3.37
CA GLN A 154 2.85 3.29 4.56
C GLN A 154 3.55 4.16 5.63
N LYS A 155 4.03 5.35 5.27
CA LYS A 155 4.68 6.29 6.22
C LYS A 155 3.68 7.09 7.05
N GLY A 156 2.39 7.04 6.74
CA GLY A 156 1.35 7.75 7.47
C GLY A 156 1.28 7.36 8.95
N PRO A 157 0.77 8.26 9.82
CA PRO A 157 0.56 7.94 11.23
C PRO A 157 -0.33 6.70 11.41
N GLY A 158 0.00 5.83 12.35
CA GLY A 158 -0.74 4.59 12.62
C GLY A 158 -0.42 3.41 11.70
N MET A 159 0.42 3.60 10.66
CA MET A 159 0.84 2.54 9.74
C MET A 159 2.08 1.77 10.22
N ASP A 160 2.48 1.93 11.47
CA ASP A 160 3.72 1.35 12.02
C ASP A 160 3.78 -0.17 11.90
N ILE A 161 2.64 -0.87 12.02
CA ILE A 161 2.60 -2.32 11.90
C ILE A 161 2.94 -2.77 10.47
N PHE A 162 2.47 -2.03 9.47
CA PHE A 162 2.79 -2.33 8.07
C PHE A 162 4.26 -2.06 7.78
N ARG A 163 4.86 -1.03 8.42
CA ARG A 163 6.30 -0.75 8.29
C ARG A 163 7.18 -1.84 8.91
N THR A 164 6.75 -2.42 10.02
CA THR A 164 7.51 -3.51 10.66
C THR A 164 7.46 -4.81 9.87
N MET A 165 6.46 -4.98 9.00
CA MET A 165 6.29 -6.14 8.14
C MET A 165 6.77 -5.89 6.70
N ALA A 166 6.97 -4.63 6.30
CA ALA A 166 7.37 -4.28 4.96
C ALA A 166 8.89 -4.34 4.82
N ILE A 167 9.34 -4.98 3.76
CA ILE A 167 10.73 -4.91 3.33
C ILE A 167 10.96 -3.51 2.74
N SER A 168 12.06 -2.87 3.14
CA SER A 168 12.39 -1.54 2.61
C SER A 168 12.49 -1.57 1.09
N PRO A 169 11.89 -0.61 0.37
CA PRO A 169 12.00 -0.55 -1.09
C PRO A 169 13.43 -0.54 -1.62
N ALA A 170 14.37 -0.01 -0.85
CA ALA A 170 15.78 -0.01 -1.22
C ALA A 170 16.40 -1.42 -1.27
N GLU A 171 15.79 -2.38 -0.61
CA GLU A 171 16.25 -3.77 -0.53
C GLU A 171 15.72 -4.64 -1.68
N TYR A 172 14.71 -4.15 -2.41
CA TYR A 172 14.18 -4.87 -3.58
C TYR A 172 15.09 -4.69 -4.80
N PRO A 173 15.59 -5.78 -5.39
CA PRO A 173 16.36 -5.72 -6.64
C PRO A 173 15.48 -5.52 -7.89
N GLY A 174 14.15 -5.45 -7.73
CA GLY A 174 13.15 -5.26 -8.78
C GLY A 174 11.75 -5.18 -8.20
N MET A 175 10.72 -5.31 -9.04
CA MET A 175 9.32 -5.30 -8.63
C MET A 175 8.90 -6.64 -8.05
N PRO A 176 8.35 -6.71 -6.83
CA PRO A 176 7.75 -7.93 -6.31
C PRO A 176 6.46 -8.22 -7.09
N ILE A 177 6.46 -9.32 -7.84
CA ILE A 177 5.30 -9.76 -8.61
C ILE A 177 4.42 -10.71 -7.78
N ARG A 178 5.05 -11.58 -6.97
CA ARG A 178 4.32 -12.44 -6.05
C ARG A 178 5.08 -12.56 -4.73
N THR A 179 4.36 -12.42 -3.64
CA THR A 179 4.87 -12.64 -2.28
C THR A 179 4.05 -13.75 -1.64
N GLU A 180 4.71 -14.74 -1.09
CA GLU A 180 4.10 -15.83 -0.33
C GLU A 180 4.67 -15.82 1.08
N ALA A 181 3.80 -15.95 2.09
CA ALA A 181 4.19 -16.04 3.48
C ALA A 181 3.37 -17.09 4.22
N LYS A 182 3.93 -17.68 5.27
CA LYS A 182 3.16 -18.42 6.26
C LYS A 182 2.93 -17.54 7.47
N PHE A 183 1.67 -17.24 7.75
CA PHE A 183 1.28 -16.47 8.92
C PHE A 183 0.31 -17.28 9.77
N LEU A 184 0.65 -17.50 11.05
CA LEU A 184 -0.12 -18.34 11.99
C LEU A 184 -0.47 -19.73 11.41
N GLY A 185 0.47 -20.35 10.69
CA GLY A 185 0.28 -21.65 10.06
C GLY A 185 -0.52 -21.62 8.74
N GLN A 186 -1.01 -20.48 8.34
CA GLN A 186 -1.78 -20.30 7.10
C GLN A 186 -0.90 -19.69 6.01
N ARG A 187 -1.09 -20.16 4.77
CA ARG A 187 -0.43 -19.59 3.60
C ARG A 187 -1.24 -18.39 3.11
N VAL A 188 -0.55 -17.28 2.95
CA VAL A 188 -1.05 -16.08 2.30
C VAL A 188 -0.18 -15.81 1.08
N ALA A 189 -0.80 -15.55 -0.07
CA ALA A 189 -0.08 -15.13 -1.26
C ALA A 189 -0.69 -13.85 -1.82
N VAL A 190 0.17 -12.89 -2.19
CA VAL A 190 -0.22 -11.66 -2.86
C VAL A 190 0.43 -11.65 -4.23
N THR A 191 -0.36 -11.51 -5.28
CA THR A 191 0.14 -11.49 -6.67
C THR A 191 -0.25 -10.19 -7.35
N LEU A 192 0.72 -9.50 -7.92
CA LEU A 192 0.52 -8.31 -8.73
C LEU A 192 -0.12 -8.70 -10.06
N GLU A 193 -1.23 -8.08 -10.43
CA GLU A 193 -1.91 -8.28 -11.71
C GLU A 193 -1.54 -7.18 -12.70
N SER A 194 -1.60 -5.92 -12.27
CA SER A 194 -1.25 -4.78 -13.13
C SER A 194 -0.89 -3.54 -12.33
N VAL A 195 -0.10 -2.68 -12.96
CA VAL A 195 0.16 -1.30 -12.54
C VAL A 195 -0.19 -0.37 -13.69
N GLN A 196 -1.02 0.62 -13.44
CA GLN A 196 -1.44 1.62 -14.40
C GLN A 196 -1.18 3.01 -13.81
N GLN A 197 -0.97 4.00 -14.69
CA GLN A 197 -0.77 5.41 -14.34
C GLN A 197 -1.87 6.27 -14.98
N PRO A 198 -3.13 6.17 -14.53
CA PRO A 198 -4.20 7.06 -14.99
C PRO A 198 -4.12 8.40 -14.27
N ASP A 199 -4.85 9.38 -14.77
CA ASP A 199 -5.14 10.61 -14.03
C ASP A 199 -6.33 10.35 -13.10
N LEU A 200 -6.07 10.26 -11.79
CA LEU A 200 -7.09 9.99 -10.78
C LEU A 200 -7.79 11.27 -10.34
N SER A 201 -9.11 11.18 -10.18
CA SER A 201 -9.91 12.28 -9.66
C SER A 201 -9.76 12.43 -8.14
N GLU A 202 -9.88 13.66 -7.63
CA GLU A 202 -10.02 13.92 -6.20
C GLU A 202 -11.21 13.17 -5.59
N ALA A 203 -12.29 13.00 -6.37
CA ALA A 203 -13.48 12.27 -5.96
C ALA A 203 -13.21 10.78 -5.65
N ASP A 204 -12.16 10.20 -6.22
CA ASP A 204 -11.76 8.82 -5.89
C ASP A 204 -11.39 8.65 -4.41
N PHE A 205 -11.00 9.73 -3.73
CA PHE A 205 -10.53 9.74 -2.35
C PHE A 205 -11.53 10.39 -1.38
N LEU A 206 -12.79 10.54 -1.79
CA LEU A 206 -13.85 11.08 -0.95
C LEU A 206 -14.83 10.00 -0.54
N VAL A 207 -15.49 10.23 0.60
CA VAL A 207 -16.66 9.43 1.03
C VAL A 207 -17.82 9.76 0.09
N PRO A 208 -18.50 8.77 -0.51
CA PRO A 208 -19.68 9.04 -1.34
C PRO A 208 -20.78 9.74 -0.53
N PRO A 209 -21.52 10.68 -1.14
CA PRO A 209 -22.47 11.54 -0.41
C PRO A 209 -23.69 10.80 0.16
N ASP A 210 -23.95 9.58 -0.31
CA ASP A 210 -25.03 8.71 0.17
C ASP A 210 -24.61 7.79 1.34
N TYR A 211 -23.35 7.91 1.84
CA TYR A 211 -22.87 7.18 2.99
C TYR A 211 -23.12 7.96 4.30
N LYS A 212 -23.44 7.23 5.36
CA LYS A 212 -23.66 7.76 6.70
C LYS A 212 -22.51 7.42 7.63
N GLU A 213 -22.09 8.36 8.44
CA GLU A 213 -21.05 8.12 9.44
C GLU A 213 -21.57 7.22 10.56
N LEU A 214 -20.82 6.15 10.83
CA LEU A 214 -21.07 5.31 12.00
C LEU A 214 -20.34 5.87 13.22
N ASN A 215 -21.07 6.03 14.31
CA ASN A 215 -20.44 6.32 15.59
C ASN A 215 -19.82 5.01 16.14
N PRO A 216 -18.51 4.97 16.49
CA PRO A 216 -17.86 3.79 17.04
C PRO A 216 -18.59 3.16 18.24
N ARG A 217 -19.24 3.97 19.07
CA ARG A 217 -20.05 3.50 20.22
C ARG A 217 -21.28 2.68 19.82
N GLN A 218 -21.70 2.74 18.57
CA GLN A 218 -22.84 1.93 18.08
C GLN A 218 -22.40 0.52 17.67
N LEU A 219 -21.15 0.34 17.26
CA LEU A 219 -20.59 -0.99 16.92
C LEU A 219 -20.44 -1.89 18.16
N GLU A 220 -20.10 -1.34 19.32
CA GLU A 220 -19.98 -2.10 20.57
C GLU A 220 -21.31 -2.71 21.02
N LYS A 221 -22.42 -2.05 20.73
CA LYS A 221 -23.76 -2.54 21.10
C LYS A 221 -24.28 -3.65 20.19
N THR A 222 -23.82 -3.72 18.95
CA THR A 222 -24.29 -4.71 17.98
C THR A 222 -23.56 -6.06 18.16
N ASN A 223 -22.35 -6.06 18.70
CA ASN A 223 -21.58 -7.27 18.99
C ASN A 223 -21.88 -7.88 20.37
N SER A 224 -22.76 -7.26 21.15
CA SER A 224 -23.14 -7.70 22.51
C SER A 224 -24.53 -8.36 22.56
N GLN A 225 -25.14 -8.65 21.44
CA GLN A 225 -26.38 -9.42 21.29
C GLN A 225 -26.11 -10.72 20.52
#